data_5e91813ddb06e6551a566547d216e2b0
#
_entry.id   5e91813ddb06e6551a566547d216e2b0
#
_cell.length_a   1.000
_cell.length_b   1.000
_cell.length_c   1.000
_cell.angle_alpha   90.00
_cell.angle_beta   90.00
_cell.angle_gamma   90.00
#
_symmetry.space_group_name_H-M   'P 1'
#
loop_
_entity.id
_entity.type
_entity.pdbx_description
1 polymer ?
#
loop_
_entity_poly.entity_id
_entity_poly.type
_entity_poly.pdbx_seq_one_letter_code
_entity_poly.pdbx_strand_id
1 'polypeptide(L)'
;SANNTSNQQTTSSEKTKQTIASKSLESKPQATTEASKNDKNSIPVSYTIKNFEIIGQLPELPTGCEITALTMVLNYYGLNPDKLELATEYLPKTEYSTYYKDGKLIGPDSDNYFLGDPKSVYGYICGTGAIITAANSFISDKNAKYIAKDLSGCDFSELYKYVSQDKPIIVW
;
A
#
# COMPACT_ATOMS: atom_id res chain seq x y z
N SER A 1 -32.75 29.98 -49.56
CA SER A 1 -31.89 30.98 -50.21
C SER A 1 -30.53 31.04 -49.53
N ALA A 2 -29.60 30.60 -50.32
CA ALA A 2 -28.28 31.14 -50.61
C ALA A 2 -27.21 31.02 -49.49
N ASN A 3 -26.23 30.13 -49.66
CA ASN A 3 -24.92 30.35 -50.28
C ASN A 3 -24.02 31.29 -49.44
N ASN A 4 -22.80 31.02 -49.13
CA ASN A 4 -21.60 30.56 -49.83
C ASN A 4 -20.43 30.56 -48.83
N THR A 5 -19.51 29.72 -48.93
CA THR A 5 -18.24 29.56 -49.64
C THR A 5 -17.04 29.67 -48.71
N SER A 6 -16.30 28.60 -48.73
CA SER A 6 -14.85 28.38 -48.66
C SER A 6 -13.94 29.55 -48.28
N ASN A 7 -12.97 29.27 -47.41
CA ASN A 7 -11.59 29.45 -47.80
C ASN A 7 -10.62 28.56 -47.02
N GLN A 8 -9.90 27.75 -47.77
CA GLN A 8 -8.68 27.09 -47.37
C GLN A 8 -7.54 28.13 -47.35
N GLN A 9 -6.70 28.03 -46.35
CA GLN A 9 -5.33 28.50 -46.51
C GLN A 9 -4.37 27.61 -45.76
N THR A 10 -3.67 26.82 -46.51
CA THR A 10 -2.45 26.09 -46.21
C THR A 10 -1.27 27.05 -46.08
N THR A 11 -0.46 26.90 -45.04
CA THR A 11 0.99 27.23 -45.06
C THR A 11 1.67 26.28 -44.06
N SER A 12 2.35 25.37 -44.47
CA SER A 12 3.69 24.92 -44.73
C SER A 12 4.80 25.46 -43.82
N SER A 13 5.58 24.48 -43.30
CA SER A 13 6.98 24.52 -42.86
C SER A 13 7.32 25.26 -41.57
N GLU A 14 7.90 24.58 -40.58
CA GLU A 14 9.34 24.30 -40.57
C GLU A 14 9.72 23.26 -39.49
N LYS A 15 10.51 22.28 -39.95
CA LYS A 15 11.26 21.35 -39.13
C LYS A 15 12.46 22.07 -38.50
N THR A 16 12.51 22.20 -37.19
CA THR A 16 13.77 22.46 -36.51
C THR A 16 14.20 21.20 -35.78
N LYS A 17 15.12 20.48 -36.38
CA LYS A 17 15.93 19.44 -35.72
C LYS A 17 16.92 20.14 -34.79
N GLN A 18 16.73 19.97 -33.49
CA GLN A 18 17.82 20.17 -32.53
C GLN A 18 18.36 18.81 -32.09
N THR A 19 19.52 18.51 -32.69
CA THR A 19 20.43 17.45 -32.24
C THR A 19 21.08 17.92 -30.96
N ILE A 20 20.74 17.29 -29.82
CA ILE A 20 21.51 17.48 -28.60
C ILE A 20 22.38 16.25 -28.43
N ALA A 21 23.69 16.47 -28.54
CA ALA A 21 24.73 15.47 -28.36
C ALA A 21 24.74 14.92 -26.97
N SER A 22 24.57 13.61 -26.86
CA SER A 22 24.77 12.84 -25.64
C SER A 22 26.26 12.81 -25.32
N LYS A 23 26.65 13.45 -24.24
CA LYS A 23 28.00 13.31 -23.68
C LYS A 23 27.90 12.26 -22.57
N SER A 24 28.30 11.03 -22.87
CA SER A 24 28.47 9.97 -21.90
C SER A 24 29.62 10.34 -20.95
N LEU A 25 29.31 10.43 -19.68
CA LEU A 25 30.30 10.36 -18.59
C LEU A 25 30.20 8.98 -17.96
N GLU A 26 31.06 8.09 -18.45
CA GLU A 26 31.38 6.87 -17.72
C GLU A 26 32.19 7.25 -16.47
N SER A 27 31.59 7.14 -15.31
CA SER A 27 32.31 7.02 -14.06
C SER A 27 32.06 5.63 -13.47
N LYS A 28 33.07 4.78 -13.65
CA LYS A 28 33.18 3.46 -13.08
C LYS A 28 33.33 3.57 -11.56
N PRO A 29 32.46 3.01 -10.73
CA PRO A 29 32.75 2.86 -9.31
C PRO A 29 33.68 1.67 -9.15
N GLN A 30 34.87 1.97 -8.65
CA GLN A 30 35.87 0.99 -8.23
C GLN A 30 35.32 0.26 -6.98
N ALA A 31 35.09 -1.03 -7.10
CA ALA A 31 34.69 -1.88 -6.00
C ALA A 31 35.86 -2.01 -5.02
N THR A 32 35.77 -1.32 -3.90
CA THR A 32 36.61 -1.59 -2.74
C THR A 32 35.93 -2.69 -1.94
N THR A 33 36.41 -3.90 -2.11
CA THR A 33 36.02 -5.06 -1.29
C THR A 33 36.71 -4.93 0.06
N GLU A 34 36.08 -4.25 1.02
CA GLU A 34 36.42 -4.44 2.42
C GLU A 34 35.49 -5.50 3.00
N ALA A 35 36.07 -6.65 3.29
CA ALA A 35 35.45 -7.72 4.04
C ALA A 35 35.16 -7.22 5.47
N SER A 36 33.96 -6.67 5.68
CA SER A 36 33.46 -6.33 7.01
C SER A 36 33.07 -7.61 7.72
N LYS A 37 33.67 -7.82 8.88
CA LYS A 37 33.40 -8.94 9.81
C LYS A 37 31.88 -9.05 10.03
N ASN A 38 31.35 -10.23 9.82
CA ASN A 38 29.95 -10.61 10.07
C ASN A 38 29.60 -10.38 11.54
N ASP A 39 29.10 -9.20 11.84
CA ASP A 39 28.35 -8.95 13.07
C ASP A 39 26.92 -9.44 12.81
N LYS A 40 26.58 -10.62 13.33
CA LYS A 40 25.27 -11.30 13.14
C LYS A 40 24.07 -10.49 13.66
N ASN A 41 24.30 -9.26 14.13
CA ASN A 41 23.31 -8.41 14.76
C ASN A 41 23.14 -7.05 14.08
N SER A 42 23.83 -6.77 12.97
CA SER A 42 23.68 -5.50 12.26
C SER A 42 22.48 -5.54 11.32
N ILE A 43 21.57 -4.56 11.44
CA ILE A 43 20.49 -4.35 10.49
C ILE A 43 21.09 -3.90 9.15
N PRO A 44 20.76 -4.54 8.02
CA PRO A 44 21.32 -4.16 6.72
C PRO A 44 20.86 -2.75 6.32
N VAL A 45 21.69 -2.02 5.57
CA VAL A 45 21.39 -0.67 5.06
C VAL A 45 20.18 -0.67 4.12
N SER A 46 19.95 -1.78 3.42
CA SER A 46 18.76 -1.99 2.59
C SER A 46 18.36 -3.45 2.61
N TYR A 47 17.07 -3.71 2.54
CA TYR A 47 16.53 -5.06 2.48
C TYR A 47 15.26 -5.09 1.64
N THR A 48 15.08 -6.16 0.90
CA THR A 48 13.86 -6.39 0.11
C THR A 48 13.36 -7.80 0.36
N ILE A 49 12.16 -7.91 0.88
CA ILE A 49 11.46 -9.19 1.02
C ILE A 49 11.17 -9.73 -0.39
N LYS A 50 11.61 -10.96 -0.65
CA LYS A 50 11.44 -11.61 -1.95
C LYS A 50 10.16 -12.41 -2.00
N ASN A 51 9.69 -12.67 -3.24
CA ASN A 51 8.47 -13.45 -3.49
C ASN A 51 7.22 -12.87 -2.82
N PHE A 52 7.19 -11.54 -2.63
CA PHE A 52 6.02 -10.84 -2.14
C PHE A 52 5.16 -10.42 -3.33
N GLU A 53 3.99 -11.03 -3.45
CA GLU A 53 3.06 -10.76 -4.56
C GLU A 53 2.25 -9.50 -4.27
N ILE A 54 2.17 -8.62 -5.28
CA ILE A 54 1.37 -7.41 -5.23
C ILE A 54 0.03 -7.65 -5.91
N ILE A 55 -1.06 -7.40 -5.22
CA ILE A 55 -2.41 -7.48 -5.76
C ILE A 55 -3.06 -6.11 -5.84
N GLY A 56 -3.90 -5.91 -6.87
CA GLY A 56 -4.66 -4.67 -7.07
C GLY A 56 -5.83 -4.56 -6.11
N GLN A 57 -6.07 -3.37 -5.62
CA GLN A 57 -7.23 -3.02 -4.82
C GLN A 57 -8.50 -2.92 -5.68
N LEU A 58 -8.39 -2.23 -6.82
CA LEU A 58 -9.48 -1.95 -7.74
C LEU A 58 -9.75 -3.13 -8.68
N PRO A 59 -11.00 -3.24 -9.21
CA PRO A 59 -12.12 -2.33 -8.96
C PRO A 59 -12.93 -2.64 -7.70
N GLU A 60 -12.72 -3.78 -7.04
CA GLU A 60 -13.66 -4.37 -6.07
C GLU A 60 -13.66 -3.64 -4.72
N LEU A 61 -12.55 -3.05 -4.32
CA LEU A 61 -12.39 -2.39 -3.01
C LEU A 61 -11.90 -0.94 -3.18
N PRO A 62 -12.72 -0.02 -3.72
CA PRO A 62 -12.28 1.35 -4.02
C PRO A 62 -11.72 2.13 -2.83
N THR A 63 -12.09 1.76 -1.61
CA THR A 63 -11.57 2.38 -0.38
C THR A 63 -10.92 1.37 0.59
N GLY A 64 -10.55 0.18 0.09
CA GLY A 64 -10.05 -0.93 0.91
C GLY A 64 -8.53 -1.14 0.81
N CYS A 65 -7.71 -0.09 0.86
CA CYS A 65 -6.26 -0.23 0.76
C CYS A 65 -5.67 -1.03 1.93
N GLU A 66 -6.16 -0.82 3.14
CA GLU A 66 -5.67 -1.48 4.35
C GLU A 66 -5.93 -2.98 4.31
N ILE A 67 -7.16 -3.38 3.94
CA ILE A 67 -7.51 -4.80 3.87
C ILE A 67 -6.86 -5.49 2.66
N THR A 68 -6.63 -4.77 1.56
CA THR A 68 -5.86 -5.27 0.42
C THR A 68 -4.39 -5.51 0.82
N ALA A 69 -3.80 -4.59 1.57
CA ALA A 69 -2.45 -4.76 2.11
C ALA A 69 -2.36 -5.98 3.05
N LEU A 70 -3.36 -6.17 3.91
CA LEU A 70 -3.45 -7.37 4.76
C LEU A 70 -3.53 -8.64 3.92
N THR A 71 -4.33 -8.65 2.84
CA THR A 71 -4.45 -9.79 1.94
C THR A 71 -3.09 -10.19 1.37
N MET A 72 -2.29 -9.20 0.90
CA MET A 72 -0.93 -9.45 0.40
C MET A 72 -0.03 -10.10 1.46
N VAL A 73 -0.09 -9.62 2.70
CA VAL A 73 0.71 -10.18 3.81
C VAL A 73 0.29 -11.61 4.13
N LEU A 74 -1.01 -11.89 4.19
CA LEU A 74 -1.50 -13.24 4.46
C LEU A 74 -1.18 -14.22 3.32
N ASN A 75 -1.22 -13.76 2.06
CA ASN A 75 -0.78 -14.53 0.90
C ASN A 75 0.71 -14.87 0.98
N TYR A 76 1.54 -13.91 1.39
CA TYR A 76 2.98 -14.15 1.60
C TYR A 76 3.23 -15.30 2.59
N TYR A 77 2.40 -15.43 3.63
CA TYR A 77 2.46 -16.54 4.59
C TYR A 77 1.74 -17.82 4.11
N GLY A 78 1.27 -17.86 2.85
CA GLY A 78 0.63 -19.03 2.26
C GLY A 78 -0.79 -19.31 2.75
N LEU A 79 -1.46 -18.33 3.37
CA LEU A 79 -2.83 -18.49 3.88
C LEU A 79 -3.89 -18.23 2.81
N ASN A 80 -3.53 -17.54 1.73
CA ASN A 80 -4.27 -17.32 0.49
C ASN A 80 -5.74 -16.89 0.65
N PRO A 81 -6.07 -15.87 1.46
CA PRO A 81 -7.41 -15.30 1.47
C PRO A 81 -7.73 -14.58 0.15
N ASP A 82 -9.02 -14.54 -0.20
CA ASP A 82 -9.53 -13.55 -1.14
C ASP A 82 -9.72 -12.19 -0.44
N LYS A 83 -9.39 -11.08 -1.14
CA LYS A 83 -9.52 -9.74 -0.56
C LYS A 83 -10.96 -9.36 -0.24
N LEU A 84 -11.94 -9.86 -1.03
CA LEU A 84 -13.36 -9.65 -0.76
C LEU A 84 -13.84 -10.47 0.43
N GLU A 85 -13.35 -11.71 0.60
CA GLU A 85 -13.59 -12.52 1.79
C GLU A 85 -13.15 -11.76 3.05
N LEU A 86 -11.90 -11.27 3.08
CA LEU A 86 -11.40 -10.51 4.22
C LEU A 86 -12.20 -9.24 4.49
N ALA A 87 -12.54 -8.48 3.44
CA ALA A 87 -13.29 -7.24 3.57
C ALA A 87 -14.75 -7.45 4.01
N THR A 88 -15.34 -8.60 3.67
CA THR A 88 -16.75 -8.88 3.93
C THR A 88 -16.96 -9.58 5.28
N GLU A 89 -16.14 -10.59 5.59
CA GLU A 89 -16.40 -11.52 6.68
C GLU A 89 -15.52 -11.25 7.91
N TYR A 90 -14.33 -10.69 7.73
CA TYR A 90 -13.37 -10.54 8.83
C TYR A 90 -13.13 -9.09 9.26
N LEU A 91 -13.24 -8.12 8.34
CA LEU A 91 -13.01 -6.72 8.68
C LEU A 91 -14.16 -6.17 9.52
N PRO A 92 -13.93 -5.75 10.79
CA PRO A 92 -14.97 -5.08 11.57
C PRO A 92 -15.30 -3.73 10.90
N LYS A 93 -16.60 -3.47 10.72
CA LYS A 93 -17.12 -2.28 10.03
C LYS A 93 -18.19 -1.60 10.88
N THR A 94 -18.31 -0.29 10.73
CA THR A 94 -19.39 0.50 11.31
C THR A 94 -19.81 1.61 10.34
N GLU A 95 -21.03 2.12 10.52
CA GLU A 95 -21.49 3.26 9.71
C GLU A 95 -20.62 4.49 9.98
N TYR A 96 -20.30 5.23 8.92
CA TYR A 96 -19.63 6.51 9.06
C TYR A 96 -20.66 7.61 9.32
N SER A 97 -20.84 7.96 10.59
CA SER A 97 -21.71 9.04 11.02
C SER A 97 -20.98 9.95 12.00
N THR A 98 -21.13 11.25 11.84
CA THR A 98 -20.53 12.25 12.74
C THR A 98 -21.60 13.21 13.26
N TYR A 99 -21.39 13.73 14.49
CA TYR A 99 -22.23 14.74 15.11
C TYR A 99 -21.39 15.67 15.98
N TYR A 100 -21.91 16.86 16.25
CA TYR A 100 -21.28 17.80 17.17
C TYR A 100 -21.80 17.62 18.59
N LYS A 101 -20.87 17.54 19.55
CA LYS A 101 -21.17 17.56 20.99
C LYS A 101 -20.15 18.46 21.68
N ASP A 102 -20.63 19.44 22.45
CA ASP A 102 -19.80 20.39 23.19
C ASP A 102 -18.72 21.06 22.32
N GLY A 103 -19.09 21.42 21.09
CA GLY A 103 -18.21 22.07 20.11
C GLY A 103 -17.15 21.12 19.48
N LYS A 104 -17.18 19.84 19.79
CA LYS A 104 -16.29 18.81 19.21
C LYS A 104 -17.03 17.96 18.21
N LEU A 105 -16.38 17.65 17.10
CA LEU A 105 -16.87 16.65 16.15
C LEU A 105 -16.62 15.26 16.74
N ILE A 106 -17.68 14.49 16.90
CA ILE A 106 -17.65 13.12 17.42
C ILE A 106 -18.01 12.18 16.26
N GLY A 107 -17.26 11.13 16.12
CA GLY A 107 -17.47 10.04 15.16
C GLY A 107 -17.30 8.68 15.78
N PRO A 108 -17.53 7.60 15.01
CA PRO A 108 -17.27 6.25 15.45
C PRO A 108 -15.77 5.99 15.62
N ASP A 109 -15.44 4.93 16.34
CA ASP A 109 -14.08 4.49 16.60
C ASP A 109 -13.43 3.93 15.32
N SER A 110 -12.61 4.76 14.65
CA SER A 110 -11.88 4.36 13.45
C SER A 110 -10.72 3.41 13.71
N ASP A 111 -10.23 3.29 14.95
CA ASP A 111 -9.14 2.36 15.23
C ASP A 111 -9.61 0.90 15.19
N ASN A 112 -10.77 0.63 15.77
CA ASN A 112 -11.31 -0.73 15.88
C ASN A 112 -12.29 -1.10 14.76
N TYR A 113 -12.74 -0.14 13.94
CA TYR A 113 -13.70 -0.37 12.85
C TYR A 113 -13.31 0.36 11.58
N PHE A 114 -13.54 -0.30 10.43
CA PHE A 114 -13.56 0.40 9.16
C PHE A 114 -14.83 1.26 9.08
N LEU A 115 -14.66 2.53 8.80
CA LEU A 115 -15.77 3.48 8.70
C LEU A 115 -16.42 3.41 7.31
N GLY A 116 -17.62 2.86 7.25
CA GLY A 116 -18.35 2.56 6.02
C GLY A 116 -18.11 1.15 5.49
N ASP A 117 -18.06 0.99 4.17
CA ASP A 117 -17.80 -0.27 3.48
C ASP A 117 -16.64 -0.10 2.49
N PRO A 118 -15.56 -0.89 2.57
CA PRO A 118 -14.44 -0.80 1.64
C PRO A 118 -14.79 -1.10 0.18
N LYS A 119 -15.94 -1.75 -0.07
CA LYS A 119 -16.49 -1.97 -1.42
C LYS A 119 -17.20 -0.74 -1.99
N SER A 120 -17.43 0.27 -1.18
CA SER A 120 -18.08 1.51 -1.58
C SER A 120 -17.05 2.62 -1.83
N VAL A 121 -17.29 3.47 -2.81
CA VAL A 121 -16.51 4.70 -3.03
C VAL A 121 -16.69 5.72 -1.88
N TYR A 122 -17.67 5.50 -1.02
CA TYR A 122 -17.96 6.31 0.18
C TYR A 122 -17.42 5.67 1.47
N GLY A 123 -16.70 4.57 1.38
CA GLY A 123 -15.92 4.06 2.50
C GLY A 123 -14.82 5.06 2.89
N TYR A 124 -14.31 4.97 4.10
CA TYR A 124 -13.37 5.98 4.58
C TYR A 124 -12.02 5.40 4.99
N ILE A 125 -11.88 4.88 6.20
CA ILE A 125 -10.60 4.44 6.77
C ILE A 125 -10.82 3.48 7.93
N CYS A 126 -9.80 2.69 8.26
CA CYS A 126 -9.67 2.06 9.58
C CYS A 126 -8.24 2.20 10.13
N GLY A 127 -8.12 2.05 11.42
CA GLY A 127 -6.85 1.97 12.10
C GLY A 127 -6.34 0.55 12.29
N THR A 128 -5.26 0.46 13.05
CA THR A 128 -4.52 -0.79 13.28
C THR A 128 -5.35 -1.86 13.96
N GLY A 129 -6.21 -1.48 14.92
CA GLY A 129 -7.06 -2.43 15.67
C GLY A 129 -8.02 -3.22 14.78
N ALA A 130 -8.64 -2.58 13.78
CA ALA A 130 -9.50 -3.25 12.82
C ALA A 130 -8.74 -4.29 11.98
N ILE A 131 -7.56 -3.93 11.50
CA ILE A 131 -6.72 -4.80 10.65
C ILE A 131 -6.16 -5.98 11.47
N ILE A 132 -5.73 -5.75 12.71
CA ILE A 132 -5.29 -6.83 13.60
C ILE A 132 -6.43 -7.78 13.92
N THR A 133 -7.63 -7.27 14.17
CA THR A 133 -8.82 -8.10 14.41
C THR A 133 -9.13 -8.96 13.19
N ALA A 134 -9.17 -8.40 11.99
CA ALA A 134 -9.38 -9.14 10.76
C ALA A 134 -8.31 -10.22 10.54
N ALA A 135 -7.04 -9.86 10.71
CA ALA A 135 -5.91 -10.77 10.55
C ALA A 135 -6.00 -11.96 11.52
N ASN A 136 -6.16 -11.69 12.83
CA ASN A 136 -6.14 -12.74 13.84
C ASN A 136 -7.38 -13.64 13.76
N SER A 137 -8.56 -13.11 13.41
CA SER A 137 -9.75 -13.91 13.18
C SER A 137 -9.54 -14.87 12.00
N PHE A 138 -9.05 -14.39 10.85
CA PHE A 138 -8.75 -15.23 9.70
C PHE A 138 -7.67 -16.29 10.01
N ILE A 139 -6.58 -15.90 10.66
CA ILE A 139 -5.48 -16.80 11.07
C ILE A 139 -6.01 -17.93 11.98
N SER A 140 -6.89 -17.57 12.92
CA SER A 140 -7.53 -18.53 13.82
C SER A 140 -8.42 -19.52 13.08
N ASP A 141 -9.26 -19.06 12.17
CA ASP A 141 -10.15 -19.91 11.38
C ASP A 141 -9.39 -20.89 10.48
N LYS A 142 -8.21 -20.50 10.01
CA LYS A 142 -7.31 -21.38 9.26
C LYS A 142 -6.44 -22.29 10.16
N ASN A 143 -6.59 -22.22 11.49
CA ASN A 143 -5.75 -22.93 12.46
C ASN A 143 -4.25 -22.70 12.25
N ALA A 144 -3.86 -21.53 11.73
CA ALA A 144 -2.49 -21.19 11.44
C ALA A 144 -1.74 -20.71 12.70
N LYS A 145 -0.42 -20.93 12.73
CA LYS A 145 0.43 -20.61 13.90
C LYS A 145 1.08 -19.21 13.76
N TYR A 146 0.31 -18.25 13.30
CA TYR A 146 0.74 -16.85 13.18
C TYR A 146 -0.06 -15.98 14.13
N ILE A 147 0.43 -14.77 14.36
CA ILE A 147 -0.27 -13.74 15.10
C ILE A 147 0.09 -12.38 14.50
N ALA A 148 -0.91 -11.55 14.23
CA ALA A 148 -0.70 -10.15 13.88
C ALA A 148 -0.42 -9.34 15.15
N LYS A 149 0.60 -8.46 15.09
CA LYS A 149 1.04 -7.63 16.20
C LYS A 149 0.98 -6.16 15.83
N ASP A 150 0.46 -5.33 16.71
CA ASP A 150 0.54 -3.89 16.62
C ASP A 150 1.97 -3.40 16.91
N LEU A 151 2.50 -2.63 15.97
CA LEU A 151 3.80 -1.95 16.08
C LEU A 151 3.65 -0.43 16.03
N SER A 152 2.43 0.09 16.17
CA SER A 152 2.17 1.54 16.17
C SER A 152 3.01 2.24 17.24
N GLY A 153 3.70 3.32 16.85
CA GLY A 153 4.55 4.09 17.75
C GLY A 153 5.90 3.46 18.09
N CYS A 154 6.27 2.32 17.50
CA CYS A 154 7.63 1.78 17.67
C CYS A 154 8.67 2.58 16.89
N ASP A 155 9.93 2.42 17.25
CA ASP A 155 11.04 3.02 16.50
C ASP A 155 11.21 2.39 15.10
N PHE A 156 11.62 3.19 14.12
CA PHE A 156 11.92 2.69 12.76
C PHE A 156 12.92 1.53 12.74
N SER A 157 13.87 1.52 13.66
CA SER A 157 14.84 0.43 13.79
C SER A 157 14.17 -0.92 14.08
N GLU A 158 13.04 -0.92 14.80
CA GLU A 158 12.27 -2.14 15.04
C GLU A 158 11.57 -2.62 13.77
N LEU A 159 11.00 -1.71 12.97
CA LEU A 159 10.41 -2.04 11.66
C LEU A 159 11.45 -2.67 10.73
N TYR A 160 12.63 -2.05 10.60
CA TYR A 160 13.72 -2.59 9.78
C TYR A 160 14.20 -3.96 10.26
N LYS A 161 14.21 -4.20 11.56
CA LYS A 161 14.54 -5.50 12.13
C LYS A 161 13.55 -6.58 11.70
N TYR A 162 12.24 -6.31 11.69
CA TYR A 162 11.24 -7.26 11.20
C TYR A 162 11.40 -7.51 9.70
N VAL A 163 11.50 -6.45 8.90
CA VAL A 163 11.66 -6.56 7.44
C VAL A 163 12.92 -7.34 7.07
N SER A 164 14.05 -7.11 7.77
CA SER A 164 15.30 -7.85 7.55
C SER A 164 15.25 -9.33 7.94
N GLN A 165 14.17 -9.76 8.58
CA GLN A 165 13.87 -11.16 8.91
C GLN A 165 12.78 -11.75 8.01
N ASP A 166 12.52 -11.14 6.83
CA ASP A 166 11.45 -11.53 5.91
C ASP A 166 10.04 -11.48 6.53
N LYS A 167 9.82 -10.55 7.48
CA LYS A 167 8.51 -10.31 8.09
C LYS A 167 7.92 -9.03 7.52
N PRO A 168 6.93 -9.12 6.62
CA PRO A 168 6.29 -7.95 6.05
C PRO A 168 5.52 -7.15 7.09
N ILE A 169 5.50 -5.84 6.91
CA ILE A 169 4.82 -4.87 7.78
C ILE A 169 3.87 -4.05 6.91
N ILE A 170 2.67 -3.80 7.43
CA ILE A 170 1.71 -2.88 6.84
C ILE A 170 1.91 -1.53 7.51
N VAL A 171 2.00 -0.47 6.71
CA VAL A 171 2.12 0.92 7.18
C VAL A 171 1.16 1.81 6.40
N TRP A 172 0.53 2.79 7.06
CA TRP A 172 -0.30 3.83 6.45
C TRP A 172 -0.38 5.09 7.31
#